data_cf25779befe7f3da65509d67fe7be97e
#
_entry.id   cf25779befe7f3da65509d67fe7be97e
#
_cell.length_a   1.000
_cell.length_b   1.000
_cell.length_c   1.000
_cell.angle_alpha   90.00
_cell.angle_beta   90.00
_cell.angle_gamma   90.00
#
_symmetry.space_group_name_H-M   'P 1'
#
loop_
_entity.id
_entity.type
_entity.pdbx_description
1 polymer ?
#
loop_
_entity_poly.entity_id
_entity_poly.type
_entity_poly.pdbx_seq_one_letter_code
_entity_poly.pdbx_strand_id
1 'polypeptide(L)'
;MALKNHKKTITRIFILLVVMTLICMGVFACTNYLEQQSKAFVDMSKVQLIQLDEPESDAPAMKITTTAGTIVAELFPEQAPAYVKQFTELAESGYYDDTYVFSVEKGVYFEAGSPNADGSLDSDADGTYEKVERETSGDLWPFRGAFCVPTTSKEGNILDRFTGRMTSYCGTRFVVCNSIVFDDSTKEELQSVSENAEKINDAFLERGGVPNSPSR
;
A
#
# COMPACT_ATOMS: atom_id res chain seq x y z
N MET A 1 43.55 -8.12 47.99
CA MET A 1 42.92 -9.24 47.28
C MET A 1 41.43 -8.96 46.99
N ALA A 2 40.68 -8.32 47.88
CA ALA A 2 39.25 -8.02 47.74
C ALA A 2 38.89 -7.10 46.56
N LEU A 3 39.62 -6.03 46.30
CA LEU A 3 39.36 -5.07 45.21
C LEU A 3 39.47 -5.68 43.79
N LYS A 4 40.34 -6.68 43.60
CA LYS A 4 40.50 -7.36 42.31
C LYS A 4 39.34 -8.28 41.97
N ASN A 5 38.71 -8.86 42.99
CA ASN A 5 37.51 -9.68 42.83
C ASN A 5 36.27 -8.83 42.54
N HIS A 6 36.16 -7.66 43.16
CA HIS A 6 35.05 -6.74 42.91
C HIS A 6 35.03 -6.26 41.44
N LYS A 7 36.19 -5.91 40.88
CA LYS A 7 36.28 -5.51 39.44
C LYS A 7 35.88 -6.65 38.53
N LYS A 8 36.27 -7.88 38.76
CA LYS A 8 35.89 -9.06 37.99
C LYS A 8 34.38 -9.32 38.03
N THR A 9 33.76 -9.13 39.19
CA THR A 9 32.29 -9.28 39.37
C THR A 9 31.51 -8.20 38.59
N ILE A 10 31.92 -6.94 38.68
CA ILE A 10 31.32 -5.84 37.94
C ILE A 10 31.41 -6.07 36.42
N THR A 11 32.60 -6.50 35.95
CA THR A 11 32.79 -6.81 34.52
C THR A 11 31.87 -7.95 34.06
N ARG A 12 31.68 -8.99 34.85
CA ARG A 12 30.76 -10.10 34.54
C ARG A 12 29.32 -9.66 34.51
N ILE A 13 28.88 -8.82 35.45
CA ILE A 13 27.52 -8.25 35.46
C ILE A 13 27.31 -7.38 34.22
N PHE A 14 28.30 -6.55 33.88
CA PHE A 14 28.20 -5.71 32.67
C PHE A 14 28.11 -6.55 31.39
N ILE A 15 28.91 -7.60 31.27
CA ILE A 15 28.83 -8.52 30.11
C ILE A 15 27.46 -9.19 30.05
N LEU A 16 26.92 -9.65 31.17
CA LEU A 16 25.60 -10.26 31.24
C LEU A 16 24.51 -9.29 30.82
N LEU A 17 24.56 -8.02 31.25
CA LEU A 17 23.61 -7.00 30.83
C LEU A 17 23.69 -6.73 29.33
N VAL A 18 24.91 -6.64 28.78
CA VAL A 18 25.08 -6.47 27.32
C VAL A 18 24.52 -7.65 26.53
N VAL A 19 24.79 -8.88 27.00
CA VAL A 19 24.25 -10.09 26.34
C VAL A 19 22.73 -10.13 26.44
N MET A 20 22.15 -9.80 27.58
CA MET A 20 20.70 -9.71 27.76
C MET A 20 20.06 -8.68 26.83
N THR A 21 20.68 -7.48 26.72
CA THR A 21 20.16 -6.45 25.78
C THR A 21 20.23 -6.90 24.34
N LEU A 22 21.30 -7.57 23.92
CA LEU A 22 21.42 -8.12 22.56
C LEU A 22 20.38 -9.22 22.28
N ILE A 23 20.10 -10.08 23.26
CA ILE A 23 19.05 -11.11 23.15
C ILE A 23 17.67 -10.43 23.03
N CYS A 24 17.35 -9.46 23.87
CA CYS A 24 16.08 -8.72 23.80
C CYS A 24 15.91 -8.00 22.45
N MET A 25 16.97 -7.38 21.94
CA MET A 25 16.95 -6.76 20.61
C MET A 25 16.73 -7.78 19.50
N GLY A 26 17.36 -8.94 19.58
CA GLY A 26 17.18 -10.03 18.61
C GLY A 26 15.75 -10.59 18.63
N VAL A 27 15.16 -10.80 19.81
CA VAL A 27 13.77 -11.24 19.95
C VAL A 27 12.81 -10.18 19.38
N PHE A 28 13.02 -8.90 19.71
CA PHE A 28 12.19 -7.81 19.21
C PHE A 28 12.29 -7.67 17.67
N ALA A 29 13.48 -7.80 17.10
CA ALA A 29 13.66 -7.80 15.65
C ALA A 29 12.94 -8.98 14.98
N CYS A 30 13.02 -10.17 15.58
CA CYS A 30 12.36 -11.37 15.08
C CYS A 30 10.83 -11.26 15.15
N THR A 31 10.28 -10.74 16.26
CA THR A 31 8.82 -10.54 16.38
C THR A 31 8.31 -9.51 15.38
N ASN A 32 9.02 -8.39 15.19
CA ASN A 32 8.65 -7.40 14.17
C ASN A 32 8.71 -7.97 12.75
N TYR A 33 9.73 -8.77 12.44
CA TYR A 33 9.84 -9.42 11.14
C TYR A 33 8.68 -10.39 10.88
N LEU A 34 8.33 -11.21 11.87
CA LEU A 34 7.20 -12.13 11.77
C LEU A 34 5.86 -11.38 11.64
N GLU A 35 5.68 -10.29 12.36
CA GLU A 35 4.47 -9.46 12.26
C GLU A 35 4.34 -8.80 10.88
N GLN A 36 5.45 -8.34 10.29
CA GLN A 36 5.43 -7.81 8.92
C GLN A 36 5.10 -8.88 7.89
N GLN A 37 5.65 -10.08 8.03
CA GLN A 37 5.32 -11.20 7.15
C GLN A 37 3.83 -11.57 7.27
N SER A 38 3.28 -11.58 8.48
CA SER A 38 1.86 -11.89 8.68
C SER A 38 0.92 -10.82 8.11
N LYS A 39 1.30 -9.54 8.16
CA LYS A 39 0.54 -8.44 7.53
C LYS A 39 0.65 -8.44 6.00
N ALA A 40 1.74 -8.97 5.45
CA ALA A 40 1.91 -9.11 4.01
C ALA A 40 1.18 -10.34 3.44
N PHE A 41 0.79 -11.28 4.29
CA PHE A 41 0.10 -12.50 3.88
C PHE A 41 -1.41 -12.29 3.89
N VAL A 42 -2.02 -12.29 2.71
CA VAL A 42 -3.47 -12.29 2.56
C VAL A 42 -3.96 -13.73 2.60
N ASP A 43 -4.85 -14.04 3.56
CA ASP A 43 -5.53 -15.34 3.61
C ASP A 43 -6.58 -15.39 2.49
N MET A 44 -6.20 -15.96 1.37
CA MET A 44 -7.03 -16.03 0.16
C MET A 44 -8.38 -16.72 0.39
N SER A 45 -8.48 -17.58 1.40
CA SER A 45 -9.74 -18.27 1.73
C SER A 45 -10.80 -17.35 2.36
N LYS A 46 -10.37 -16.20 2.88
CA LYS A 46 -11.24 -15.21 3.56
C LYS A 46 -11.52 -13.98 2.72
N VAL A 47 -10.91 -13.87 1.54
CA VAL A 47 -11.08 -12.72 0.66
C VAL A 47 -12.54 -12.55 0.24
N GLN A 48 -13.05 -11.34 0.45
CA GLN A 48 -14.35 -10.89 -0.05
C GLN A 48 -14.09 -9.83 -1.10
N LEU A 49 -14.56 -10.07 -2.33
CA LEU A 49 -14.36 -9.10 -3.43
C LEU A 49 -15.44 -8.02 -3.39
N ILE A 50 -15.50 -7.30 -2.26
CA ILE A 50 -16.56 -6.31 -1.95
C ILE A 50 -16.72 -5.23 -3.03
N GLN A 51 -15.65 -4.88 -3.72
CA GLN A 51 -15.67 -3.88 -4.81
C GLN A 51 -16.38 -4.37 -6.07
N LEU A 52 -16.79 -5.63 -6.14
CA LEU A 52 -17.56 -6.20 -7.24
C LEU A 52 -19.05 -6.30 -6.92
N ASP A 53 -19.42 -6.07 -5.67
CA ASP A 53 -20.81 -6.02 -5.22
C ASP A 53 -21.47 -4.73 -5.74
N GLU A 54 -22.80 -4.70 -5.79
CA GLU A 54 -23.52 -3.49 -6.14
C GLU A 54 -23.43 -2.49 -4.97
N PRO A 55 -23.02 -1.23 -5.22
CA PRO A 55 -22.87 -0.25 -4.15
C PRO A 55 -24.18 -0.01 -3.39
N GLU A 56 -24.10 0.09 -2.08
CA GLU A 56 -25.25 0.49 -1.27
C GLU A 56 -25.66 1.94 -1.57
N SER A 57 -26.92 2.28 -1.37
CA SER A 57 -27.45 3.60 -1.74
C SER A 57 -26.82 4.77 -0.95
N ASP A 58 -26.23 4.49 0.19
CA ASP A 58 -25.55 5.42 1.08
C ASP A 58 -24.01 5.19 1.14
N ALA A 59 -23.48 4.35 0.25
CA ALA A 59 -22.05 4.12 0.15
C ALA A 59 -21.31 5.44 -0.11
N PRO A 60 -20.21 5.70 0.62
CA PRO A 60 -19.40 6.89 0.41
C PRO A 60 -18.81 6.85 -1.00
N ALA A 61 -19.01 7.92 -1.75
CA ALA A 61 -18.56 8.01 -3.14
C ALA A 61 -17.94 9.37 -3.43
N MET A 62 -17.00 9.39 -4.37
CA MET A 62 -16.43 10.62 -4.92
C MET A 62 -16.84 10.81 -6.38
N LYS A 63 -16.96 12.07 -6.78
CA LYS A 63 -17.21 12.48 -8.15
C LYS A 63 -16.04 13.27 -8.68
N ILE A 64 -15.41 12.77 -9.75
CA ILE A 64 -14.28 13.42 -10.41
C ILE A 64 -14.77 13.96 -11.76
N THR A 65 -14.69 15.26 -11.95
CA THR A 65 -15.02 15.91 -13.21
C THR A 65 -13.74 16.22 -13.98
N THR A 66 -13.65 15.73 -15.19
CA THR A 66 -12.50 15.93 -16.08
C THR A 66 -12.94 16.57 -17.40
N THR A 67 -11.99 17.02 -18.20
CA THR A 67 -12.25 17.51 -19.56
C THR A 67 -12.81 16.43 -20.50
N ALA A 68 -12.61 15.14 -20.16
CA ALA A 68 -13.09 14.00 -20.95
C ALA A 68 -14.41 13.41 -20.43
N GLY A 69 -14.89 13.85 -19.28
CA GLY A 69 -16.14 13.35 -18.69
C GLY A 69 -16.07 13.26 -17.16
N THR A 70 -17.09 12.63 -16.60
CA THR A 70 -17.23 12.47 -15.15
C THR A 70 -17.05 11.01 -14.77
N ILE A 71 -16.27 10.77 -13.72
CA ILE A 71 -16.08 9.47 -13.09
C ILE A 71 -16.74 9.54 -11.71
N VAL A 72 -17.44 8.48 -11.33
CA VAL A 72 -17.94 8.28 -9.97
C VAL A 72 -17.32 7.00 -9.43
N ALA A 73 -16.74 7.08 -8.25
CA ALA A 73 -16.10 5.94 -7.62
C ALA A 73 -16.57 5.82 -6.17
N GLU A 74 -16.84 4.58 -5.75
CA GLU A 74 -17.10 4.22 -4.37
C GLU A 74 -15.80 4.27 -3.56
N LEU A 75 -15.89 4.69 -2.31
CA LEU A 75 -14.79 4.70 -1.36
C LEU A 75 -14.97 3.62 -0.31
N PHE A 76 -13.87 3.00 0.10
CA PHE A 76 -13.83 1.91 1.07
C PHE A 76 -13.13 2.33 2.37
N PRO A 77 -13.76 3.17 3.23
CA PRO A 77 -13.12 3.70 4.44
C PRO A 77 -12.83 2.64 5.50
N GLU A 78 -13.49 1.49 5.47
CA GLU A 78 -13.19 0.39 6.39
C GLU A 78 -11.90 -0.34 6.02
N GLN A 79 -11.58 -0.42 4.72
CA GLN A 79 -10.39 -1.10 4.20
C GLN A 79 -9.17 -0.20 4.11
N ALA A 80 -9.37 1.11 3.95
CA ALA A 80 -8.30 2.11 3.83
C ALA A 80 -8.68 3.43 4.55
N PRO A 81 -8.89 3.40 5.88
CA PRO A 81 -9.43 4.53 6.63
C PRO A 81 -8.55 5.78 6.56
N ALA A 82 -7.25 5.64 6.70
CA ALA A 82 -6.34 6.78 6.73
C ALA A 82 -6.19 7.40 5.34
N TYR A 83 -6.12 6.57 4.29
CA TYR A 83 -6.01 7.08 2.93
C TYR A 83 -7.31 7.74 2.46
N VAL A 84 -8.46 7.11 2.69
CA VAL A 84 -9.76 7.69 2.32
C VAL A 84 -9.98 9.02 3.03
N LYS A 85 -9.62 9.12 4.31
CA LYS A 85 -9.67 10.38 5.05
C LYS A 85 -8.79 11.45 4.41
N GLN A 86 -7.51 11.15 4.15
CA GLN A 86 -6.58 12.10 3.51
C GLN A 86 -7.09 12.54 2.14
N PHE A 87 -7.54 11.57 1.33
CA PHE A 87 -8.06 11.86 0.00
C PHE A 87 -9.29 12.79 0.03
N THR A 88 -10.21 12.54 0.97
CA THR A 88 -11.41 13.36 1.15
C THR A 88 -11.04 14.78 1.59
N GLU A 89 -10.15 14.93 2.58
CA GLU A 89 -9.69 16.24 3.05
C GLU A 89 -9.00 17.05 1.95
N LEU A 90 -8.20 16.38 1.10
CA LEU A 90 -7.56 17.01 -0.07
C LEU A 90 -8.60 17.46 -1.10
N ALA A 91 -9.60 16.62 -1.38
CA ALA A 91 -10.66 16.95 -2.32
C ALA A 91 -11.51 18.14 -1.81
N GLU A 92 -11.88 18.15 -0.53
CA GLU A 92 -12.64 19.24 0.10
C GLU A 92 -11.84 20.54 0.16
N SER A 93 -10.52 20.48 0.28
CA SER A 93 -9.65 21.67 0.22
C SER A 93 -9.45 22.23 -1.18
N GLY A 94 -9.93 21.55 -2.23
CA GLY A 94 -9.73 21.93 -3.62
C GLY A 94 -8.35 21.56 -4.18
N TYR A 95 -7.58 20.70 -3.48
CA TYR A 95 -6.26 20.30 -3.94
C TYR A 95 -6.27 19.67 -5.34
N TYR A 96 -7.31 18.91 -5.65
CA TYR A 96 -7.44 18.23 -6.94
C TYR A 96 -8.01 19.08 -8.06
N ASP A 97 -8.44 20.31 -7.76
CA ASP A 97 -8.95 21.23 -8.78
C ASP A 97 -7.81 21.63 -9.72
N ASP A 98 -8.07 21.59 -11.02
CA ASP A 98 -7.12 21.91 -12.09
C ASP A 98 -5.84 21.05 -12.10
N THR A 99 -5.85 19.88 -11.45
CA THR A 99 -4.75 18.91 -11.54
C THR A 99 -4.77 18.16 -12.87
N TYR A 100 -3.67 17.48 -13.18
CA TYR A 100 -3.46 16.84 -14.47
C TYR A 100 -3.61 15.32 -14.42
N VAL A 101 -4.09 14.75 -15.52
CA VAL A 101 -3.76 13.38 -15.92
C VAL A 101 -2.39 13.46 -16.61
N PHE A 102 -1.33 13.06 -15.95
CA PHE A 102 0.03 13.28 -16.40
C PHE A 102 0.70 12.05 -17.02
N SER A 103 0.15 10.86 -16.78
CA SER A 103 0.66 9.60 -17.33
C SER A 103 -0.50 8.74 -17.80
N VAL A 104 -0.37 8.18 -18.99
CA VAL A 104 -1.36 7.26 -19.56
C VAL A 104 -0.63 6.11 -20.22
N GLU A 105 -0.81 4.91 -19.68
CA GLU A 105 -0.43 3.68 -20.36
C GLU A 105 -1.67 3.08 -21.02
N LYS A 106 -1.68 3.13 -22.34
CA LYS A 106 -2.86 2.77 -23.13
C LYS A 106 -3.34 1.35 -22.84
N GLY A 107 -4.57 1.25 -22.36
CA GLY A 107 -5.19 -0.02 -22.03
C GLY A 107 -4.83 -0.55 -20.66
N VAL A 108 -3.88 0.04 -19.94
CA VAL A 108 -3.42 -0.45 -18.62
C VAL A 108 -3.92 0.45 -17.50
N TYR A 109 -3.54 1.74 -17.50
CA TYR A 109 -3.95 2.69 -16.47
C TYR A 109 -3.76 4.14 -16.94
N PHE A 110 -4.26 5.06 -16.14
CA PHE A 110 -3.80 6.45 -16.14
C PHE A 110 -3.51 6.93 -14.72
N GLU A 111 -2.54 7.87 -14.61
CA GLU A 111 -2.17 8.50 -13.35
C GLU A 111 -2.60 9.96 -13.34
N ALA A 112 -3.11 10.41 -12.18
CA ALA A 112 -3.60 11.76 -12.00
C ALA A 112 -3.37 12.29 -10.58
N GLY A 113 -3.79 13.52 -10.31
CA GLY A 113 -3.72 14.16 -9.01
C GLY A 113 -2.39 14.89 -8.76
N SER A 114 -1.67 15.23 -9.83
CA SER A 114 -0.51 16.13 -9.77
C SER A 114 -0.89 17.54 -10.20
N PRO A 115 -0.43 18.59 -9.50
CA PRO A 115 -0.59 19.98 -9.93
C PRO A 115 0.21 20.31 -11.21
N ASN A 116 1.18 19.48 -11.56
CA ASN A 116 2.06 19.67 -12.73
C ASN A 116 1.80 18.61 -13.81
N ALA A 117 1.86 19.04 -15.06
CA ALA A 117 1.60 18.18 -16.22
C ALA A 117 2.63 17.06 -16.42
N ASP A 118 3.81 17.16 -15.82
CA ASP A 118 4.86 16.13 -15.83
C ASP A 118 4.76 15.13 -14.67
N GLY A 119 3.74 15.29 -13.80
CA GLY A 119 3.53 14.43 -12.65
C GLY A 119 4.40 14.79 -11.43
N SER A 120 5.24 15.82 -11.53
CA SER A 120 6.01 16.30 -10.38
C SER A 120 5.07 16.92 -9.34
N LEU A 121 5.45 16.80 -8.08
CA LEU A 121 4.81 17.52 -6.99
C LEU A 121 5.62 18.79 -6.70
N ASP A 122 4.93 19.88 -6.36
CA ASP A 122 5.61 21.05 -5.85
C ASP A 122 6.37 20.69 -4.57
N SER A 123 7.53 21.27 -4.37
CA SER A 123 8.41 20.97 -3.22
C SER A 123 7.69 21.15 -1.88
N ASP A 124 6.72 22.05 -1.84
CA ASP A 124 5.89 22.32 -0.67
C ASP A 124 4.78 21.27 -0.49
N ALA A 125 4.25 20.71 -1.58
CA ALA A 125 3.22 19.67 -1.51
C ALA A 125 3.77 18.36 -0.94
N ASP A 126 5.01 18.01 -1.19
CA ASP A 126 5.65 16.80 -0.65
C ASP A 126 5.93 16.91 0.86
N GLY A 127 5.91 18.12 1.42
CA GLY A 127 6.08 18.40 2.85
C GLY A 127 4.80 18.77 3.60
N THR A 128 3.78 19.27 2.90
CA THR A 128 2.55 19.82 3.49
C THR A 128 1.51 18.75 3.76
N TYR A 129 1.48 17.65 2.97
CA TYR A 129 0.52 16.58 3.16
C TYR A 129 1.19 15.40 3.86
N GLU A 130 0.62 15.00 4.99
CA GLU A 130 1.07 13.81 5.72
C GLU A 130 1.01 12.62 4.77
N LYS A 131 2.14 11.94 4.65
CA LYS A 131 2.23 10.70 3.89
C LYS A 131 1.61 9.60 4.73
N VAL A 132 0.49 9.09 4.27
CA VAL A 132 -0.19 7.97 4.91
C VAL A 132 0.63 6.71 4.69
N GLU A 133 0.88 5.95 5.77
CA GLU A 133 1.45 4.61 5.63
C GLU A 133 0.51 3.75 4.79
N ARG A 134 1.08 2.95 3.88
CA ARG A 134 0.31 2.10 2.99
C ARG A 134 -0.62 1.18 3.78
N GLU A 135 -1.90 1.27 3.48
CA GLU A 135 -2.92 0.34 3.93
C GLU A 135 -3.12 -0.75 2.88
N THR A 136 -3.26 -2.00 3.31
CA THR A 136 -3.50 -3.14 2.43
C THR A 136 -4.69 -3.92 2.95
N SER A 137 -5.63 -4.21 2.06
CA SER A 137 -6.74 -5.11 2.32
C SER A 137 -6.69 -6.30 1.37
N GLY A 138 -7.08 -7.47 1.86
CA GLY A 138 -7.28 -8.65 1.02
C GLY A 138 -8.53 -8.57 0.15
N ASP A 139 -9.42 -7.64 0.43
CA ASP A 139 -10.73 -7.54 -0.20
C ASP A 139 -10.76 -6.55 -1.38
N LEU A 140 -9.68 -5.75 -1.54
CA LEU A 140 -9.56 -4.78 -2.62
C LEU A 140 -8.42 -5.16 -3.59
N TRP A 141 -8.74 -5.21 -4.87
CA TRP A 141 -7.86 -5.65 -5.94
C TRP A 141 -7.86 -4.65 -7.10
N PRO A 142 -6.79 -4.55 -7.90
CA PRO A 142 -6.69 -3.63 -9.02
C PRO A 142 -7.49 -4.10 -10.24
N PHE A 143 -8.77 -4.34 -10.05
CA PHE A 143 -9.70 -4.62 -11.14
C PHE A 143 -9.88 -3.40 -12.04
N ARG A 144 -10.47 -3.60 -13.21
CA ARG A 144 -10.80 -2.50 -14.09
C ARG A 144 -11.72 -1.49 -13.41
N GLY A 145 -11.31 -0.23 -13.42
CA GLY A 145 -11.99 0.87 -12.73
C GLY A 145 -11.51 1.11 -11.29
N ALA A 146 -10.64 0.26 -10.73
CA ALA A 146 -10.12 0.46 -9.40
C ALA A 146 -9.24 1.70 -9.32
N PHE A 147 -9.43 2.46 -8.24
CA PHE A 147 -8.53 3.52 -7.81
C PHE A 147 -7.44 2.93 -6.93
N CYS A 148 -6.21 3.08 -7.36
CA CYS A 148 -5.03 2.62 -6.64
C CYS A 148 -4.13 3.81 -6.33
N VAL A 149 -3.28 3.64 -5.33
CA VAL A 149 -2.36 4.71 -4.91
C VAL A 149 -0.94 4.26 -5.12
N PRO A 150 -0.14 5.02 -5.89
CA PRO A 150 1.29 4.76 -6.00
C PRO A 150 1.95 4.90 -4.63
N THR A 151 2.78 3.93 -4.27
CA THR A 151 3.50 3.96 -3.00
C THR A 151 4.96 4.30 -3.20
N THR A 152 5.50 5.10 -2.28
CA THR A 152 6.93 5.39 -2.19
C THR A 152 7.49 4.68 -0.97
N SER A 153 8.47 3.80 -1.16
CA SER A 153 9.17 3.17 -0.05
C SER A 153 10.28 4.09 0.45
N LYS A 154 10.32 4.33 1.75
CA LYS A 154 11.44 5.02 2.40
C LYS A 154 12.26 4.02 3.18
N GLU A 155 13.59 4.10 3.02
CA GLU A 155 14.50 3.45 3.96
C GLU A 155 14.24 4.08 5.33
N GLY A 156 13.96 3.24 6.30
CA GLY A 156 13.81 3.66 7.69
C GLY A 156 15.15 4.11 8.30
N ASN A 157 15.13 4.28 9.59
CA ASN A 157 16.33 4.59 10.37
C ASN A 157 17.34 3.41 10.37
N ILE A 158 18.49 3.58 11.02
CA ILE A 158 19.56 2.55 11.07
C ILE A 158 19.01 1.19 11.56
N LEU A 159 18.07 1.18 12.49
CA LEU A 159 17.42 -0.02 13.00
C LEU A 159 16.56 -0.71 11.92
N ASP A 160 15.85 0.05 11.11
CA ASP A 160 15.03 -0.49 10.02
C ASP A 160 15.91 -1.11 8.92
N ARG A 161 17.10 -0.54 8.68
CA ARG A 161 18.09 -1.13 7.77
C ARG A 161 18.60 -2.49 8.29
N PHE A 162 18.79 -2.64 9.60
CA PHE A 162 19.20 -3.92 10.19
C PHE A 162 18.07 -4.95 10.21
N THR A 163 16.82 -4.53 10.33
CA THR A 163 15.64 -5.41 10.36
C THR A 163 15.03 -5.64 8.98
N GLY A 164 15.52 -4.96 7.93
CA GLY A 164 14.95 -5.01 6.58
C GLY A 164 13.56 -4.37 6.50
N ARG A 165 13.19 -3.53 7.48
CA ARG A 165 11.89 -2.88 7.51
C ARG A 165 11.85 -1.74 6.50
N MET A 166 11.05 -1.93 5.45
CA MET A 166 10.70 -0.88 4.51
C MET A 166 9.27 -0.45 4.77
N THR A 167 9.06 0.84 5.04
CA THR A 167 7.73 1.40 5.17
C THR A 167 7.37 2.10 3.85
N SER A 168 6.24 1.73 3.30
CA SER A 168 5.70 2.34 2.08
C SER A 168 4.62 3.36 2.44
N TYR A 169 4.65 4.49 1.78
CA TYR A 169 3.75 5.62 2.03
C TYR A 169 2.98 5.97 0.76
N CYS A 170 1.73 6.32 0.95
CA CYS A 170 0.85 6.87 -0.08
C CYS A 170 0.98 8.40 -0.11
N GLY A 171 1.03 8.96 -1.31
CA GLY A 171 1.01 10.41 -1.52
C GLY A 171 -0.36 10.92 -1.96
N THR A 172 -0.36 12.02 -2.71
CA THR A 172 -1.58 12.67 -3.22
C THR A 172 -2.01 12.16 -4.60
N ARG A 173 -1.09 11.54 -5.35
CA ARG A 173 -1.35 11.01 -6.70
C ARG A 173 -2.12 9.70 -6.62
N PHE A 174 -2.92 9.43 -7.64
CA PHE A 174 -3.67 8.19 -7.77
C PHE A 174 -3.59 7.62 -9.19
N VAL A 175 -3.85 6.33 -9.30
CA VAL A 175 -3.90 5.56 -10.53
C VAL A 175 -5.31 5.00 -10.69
N VAL A 176 -5.87 5.13 -11.89
CA VAL A 176 -7.09 4.43 -12.25
C VAL A 176 -6.74 3.28 -13.18
N CYS A 177 -7.02 2.07 -12.72
CA CYS A 177 -6.74 0.86 -13.48
C CYS A 177 -7.71 0.70 -14.65
N ASN A 178 -7.17 0.32 -15.81
CA ASN A 178 -7.95 -0.21 -16.91
C ASN A 178 -7.75 -1.75 -16.93
N SER A 179 -7.51 -2.33 -18.08
CA SER A 179 -7.29 -3.77 -18.19
C SER A 179 -6.16 -4.06 -19.15
N ILE A 180 -5.23 -4.90 -18.73
CA ILE A 180 -4.32 -5.53 -19.68
C ILE A 180 -5.10 -6.50 -20.58
N VAL A 181 -4.53 -6.83 -21.70
CA VAL A 181 -5.09 -7.90 -22.55
C VAL A 181 -4.69 -9.25 -21.94
N PHE A 182 -5.68 -10.03 -21.55
CA PHE A 182 -5.46 -11.40 -21.08
C PHE A 182 -5.35 -12.33 -22.29
N ASP A 183 -4.15 -12.50 -22.81
CA ASP A 183 -3.86 -13.54 -23.80
C ASP A 183 -3.85 -14.93 -23.14
N ASP A 184 -3.71 -15.97 -23.95
CA ASP A 184 -3.81 -17.35 -23.45
C ASP A 184 -2.67 -17.67 -22.47
N SER A 185 -1.48 -17.09 -22.64
CA SER A 185 -0.35 -17.27 -21.72
C SER A 185 -0.60 -16.60 -20.37
N THR A 186 -1.14 -15.39 -20.37
CA THR A 186 -1.52 -14.67 -19.14
C THR A 186 -2.64 -15.39 -18.37
N LYS A 187 -3.61 -15.97 -19.10
CA LYS A 187 -4.67 -16.79 -18.48
C LYS A 187 -4.10 -18.05 -17.84
N GLU A 188 -3.22 -18.76 -18.52
CA GLU A 188 -2.55 -19.94 -17.96
C GLU A 188 -1.73 -19.59 -16.71
N GLU A 189 -1.00 -18.47 -16.74
CA GLU A 189 -0.24 -17.98 -15.59
C GLU A 189 -1.15 -17.68 -14.41
N LEU A 190 -2.23 -16.93 -14.61
CA LEU A 190 -3.21 -16.63 -13.56
C LEU A 190 -3.82 -17.90 -12.96
N GLN A 191 -4.17 -18.88 -13.77
CA GLN A 191 -4.74 -20.15 -13.33
C GLN A 191 -3.72 -21.04 -12.60
N SER A 192 -2.43 -20.87 -12.88
CA SER A 192 -1.37 -21.68 -12.24
C SER A 192 -0.99 -21.21 -10.83
N VAL A 193 -1.39 -20.00 -10.42
CA VAL A 193 -0.81 -19.32 -9.24
C VAL A 193 -1.23 -19.92 -7.89
N SER A 194 -2.38 -20.54 -7.76
CA SER A 194 -2.78 -21.29 -6.53
C SER A 194 -4.29 -21.64 -6.56
N GLU A 195 -4.66 -22.80 -6.05
CA GLU A 195 -6.06 -23.17 -5.84
C GLU A 195 -6.83 -22.17 -4.97
N ASN A 196 -6.14 -21.49 -4.04
CA ASN A 196 -6.76 -20.49 -3.16
C ASN A 196 -6.96 -19.11 -3.81
N ALA A 197 -6.36 -18.86 -4.97
CA ALA A 197 -6.51 -17.60 -5.72
C ALA A 197 -7.54 -17.69 -6.86
N GLU A 198 -8.17 -18.85 -7.07
CA GLU A 198 -9.10 -19.10 -8.17
C GLU A 198 -10.19 -18.02 -8.26
N LYS A 199 -10.86 -17.69 -7.14
CA LYS A 199 -11.89 -16.65 -7.09
C LYS A 199 -11.41 -15.28 -7.59
N ILE A 200 -10.17 -14.91 -7.25
CA ILE A 200 -9.58 -13.62 -7.64
C ILE A 200 -9.18 -13.66 -9.12
N ASN A 201 -8.60 -14.76 -9.56
CA ASN A 201 -8.19 -14.96 -10.93
C ASN A 201 -9.40 -14.95 -11.88
N ASP A 202 -10.47 -15.63 -11.51
CA ASP A 202 -11.72 -15.62 -12.25
C ASP A 202 -12.32 -14.21 -12.34
N ALA A 203 -12.27 -13.45 -11.25
CA ALA A 203 -12.72 -12.07 -11.24
C ALA A 203 -11.89 -11.18 -12.19
N PHE A 204 -10.56 -11.36 -12.25
CA PHE A 204 -9.73 -10.66 -13.23
C PHE A 204 -10.05 -11.06 -14.66
N LEU A 205 -10.29 -12.34 -14.93
CA LEU A 205 -10.64 -12.82 -16.26
C LEU A 205 -12.01 -12.28 -16.72
N GLU A 206 -12.97 -12.13 -15.79
CA GLU A 206 -14.31 -11.62 -16.09
C GLU A 206 -14.35 -10.10 -16.20
N ARG A 207 -13.76 -9.39 -15.24
CA ARG A 207 -13.88 -7.92 -15.11
C ARG A 207 -12.74 -7.16 -15.77
N GLY A 208 -11.60 -7.82 -15.97
CA GLY A 208 -10.36 -7.17 -16.36
C GLY A 208 -9.64 -6.53 -15.19
N GLY A 209 -8.48 -5.95 -15.47
CA GLY A 209 -7.66 -5.28 -14.46
C GLY A 209 -6.17 -5.43 -14.71
N VAL A 210 -5.38 -5.15 -13.68
CA VAL A 210 -3.91 -5.18 -13.71
C VAL A 210 -3.39 -6.03 -12.53
N PRO A 211 -3.38 -7.36 -12.63
CA PRO A 211 -3.07 -8.27 -11.52
C PRO A 211 -1.74 -8.00 -10.82
N ASN A 212 -0.76 -7.51 -11.57
CA ASN A 212 0.60 -7.22 -11.10
C ASN A 212 0.86 -5.73 -10.89
N SER A 213 -0.17 -4.92 -10.64
CA SER A 213 0.01 -3.50 -10.38
C SER A 213 0.92 -3.27 -9.16
N PRO A 214 1.96 -2.41 -9.27
CA PRO A 214 2.85 -2.09 -8.14
C PRO A 214 2.14 -1.30 -7.03
N SER A 215 0.91 -0.89 -7.25
CA SER A 215 0.08 -0.09 -6.35
C SER A 215 -0.91 -0.91 -5.52
N ARG A 216 -0.50 -2.09 -5.10
CA ARG A 216 -1.22 -2.81 -4.05
C ARG A 216 -1.03 -2.17 -2.72
#